data_b8e25ad088e0078b25082bef50b1945f
#
_entry.id   b8e25ad088e0078b25082bef50b1945f
#
_cell.length_a   1.000
_cell.length_b   1.000
_cell.length_c   1.000
_cell.angle_alpha   90.00
_cell.angle_beta   90.00
_cell.angle_gamma   90.00
#
_symmetry.space_group_name_H-M   'P 1'
#
loop_
_entity.id
_entity.type
_entity.pdbx_description
1 polymer ?
#
loop_
_entity_poly.entity_id
_entity_poly.type
_entity_poly.pdbx_seq_one_letter_code
_entity_poly.pdbx_strand_id
1 'polypeptide(L)'
;MRRVVITGVGAVTPIGNTVSEMWDGIKKGKCGIDRITRYDVTNRKVKVAAEVKNLPLEELVDKHDLRKMDLFTAYAMIAADEAMADSGLNTEGEEDRCGVIVSSGIGGIGTIEKEYSKALEKGFDRVSPYFVPSVISNMAAGRIAIKYNLQGMCSCVVTACAGGTNAVGDGFRQIRDGYADVMVCGGAEAGITEVTVGGFTTMKALCQSEDPKRASIPFDRDRSGFVMGEGAGVLILEELEHAIKRNAKIYGEIVGYASNCDAYHITAPTEDGHGAAKCMQLALKDAGINPEQIGYINAHGTSTPMNDKVETMAVKSAFGDSASKLMMSSTKSMTGHLLGASGAVETIITTLAVKEGYIPATINYKNPDELCDLDIVANEGRNCEVEYAMSNSLGFGGHNACIIIKKY
;
A
#
# COMPACT_ATOMS: atom_id res chain seq x y z
N MET A 1 -27.36 -3.11 -2.98
CA MET A 1 -26.10 -2.37 -3.18
C MET A 1 -25.42 -2.94 -4.41
N ARG A 2 -24.73 -2.10 -5.19
CA ARG A 2 -23.95 -2.55 -6.36
C ARG A 2 -22.75 -3.36 -5.90
N ARG A 3 -22.39 -4.39 -6.63
CA ARG A 3 -21.18 -5.18 -6.38
C ARG A 3 -19.99 -4.54 -7.06
N VAL A 4 -18.82 -4.64 -6.44
CA VAL A 4 -17.59 -3.97 -6.92
C VAL A 4 -16.49 -5.00 -7.09
N VAL A 5 -15.96 -5.10 -8.30
CA VAL A 5 -14.93 -6.06 -8.68
C VAL A 5 -13.63 -5.36 -9.08
N ILE A 6 -12.54 -6.09 -8.99
CA ILE A 6 -11.21 -5.62 -9.42
C ILE A 6 -10.97 -6.20 -10.81
N THR A 7 -10.83 -5.33 -11.82
CA THR A 7 -10.67 -5.74 -13.22
C THR A 7 -9.28 -5.48 -13.78
N GLY A 8 -8.47 -4.65 -13.11
CA GLY A 8 -7.10 -4.38 -13.51
C GLY A 8 -6.22 -4.06 -12.31
N VAL A 9 -4.95 -4.41 -12.41
CA VAL A 9 -3.94 -4.18 -11.37
C VAL A 9 -2.61 -3.76 -11.97
N GLY A 10 -1.90 -2.86 -11.30
CA GLY A 10 -0.57 -2.41 -11.69
C GLY A 10 0.29 -2.10 -10.48
N ALA A 11 1.59 -2.36 -10.54
CA ALA A 11 2.49 -2.16 -9.41
C ALA A 11 3.91 -1.82 -9.82
N VAL A 12 4.53 -0.94 -9.04
CA VAL A 12 5.98 -0.68 -9.04
C VAL A 12 6.45 -0.86 -7.61
N THR A 13 7.33 -1.84 -7.37
CA THR A 13 7.76 -2.21 -6.01
C THR A 13 9.24 -2.57 -5.95
N PRO A 14 9.87 -2.62 -4.75
CA PRO A 14 11.26 -3.05 -4.60
C PRO A 14 11.55 -4.48 -5.05
N ILE A 15 10.52 -5.31 -5.22
CA ILE A 15 10.65 -6.72 -5.60
C ILE A 15 10.21 -7.02 -7.04
N GLY A 16 9.64 -6.04 -7.74
CA GLY A 16 9.24 -6.14 -9.14
C GLY A 16 8.63 -4.84 -9.65
N ASN A 17 8.83 -4.53 -10.91
CA ASN A 17 8.37 -3.30 -11.58
C ASN A 17 7.05 -3.49 -12.33
N THR A 18 6.48 -4.68 -12.27
CA THR A 18 5.15 -5.05 -12.73
C THR A 18 4.47 -5.95 -11.69
N VAL A 19 3.16 -6.11 -11.80
CA VAL A 19 2.40 -7.03 -10.91
C VAL A 19 2.92 -8.47 -11.05
N SER A 20 3.22 -8.91 -12.27
CA SER A 20 3.75 -10.27 -12.51
C SER A 20 5.11 -10.48 -11.82
N GLU A 21 6.03 -9.52 -11.97
CA GLU A 21 7.34 -9.58 -11.30
C GLU A 21 7.22 -9.51 -9.77
N MET A 22 6.35 -8.62 -9.28
CA MET A 22 6.08 -8.50 -7.84
C MET A 22 5.53 -9.81 -7.27
N TRP A 23 4.54 -10.41 -7.93
CA TRP A 23 3.92 -11.65 -7.47
C TRP A 23 4.87 -12.84 -7.52
N ASP A 24 5.69 -12.93 -8.56
CA ASP A 24 6.79 -13.90 -8.61
C ASP A 24 7.82 -13.68 -7.50
N GLY A 25 8.13 -12.42 -7.19
CA GLY A 25 8.97 -12.05 -6.05
C GLY A 25 8.37 -12.50 -4.71
N ILE A 26 7.08 -12.29 -4.52
CA ILE A 26 6.32 -12.75 -3.34
C ILE A 26 6.40 -14.28 -3.19
N LYS A 27 6.10 -15.02 -4.27
CA LYS A 27 6.14 -16.50 -4.25
C LYS A 27 7.54 -17.06 -3.98
N LYS A 28 8.58 -16.36 -4.40
CA LYS A 28 9.99 -16.74 -4.17
C LYS A 28 10.55 -16.22 -2.84
N GLY A 29 9.80 -15.48 -2.04
CA GLY A 29 10.30 -14.85 -0.82
C GLY A 29 11.43 -13.85 -1.08
N LYS A 30 11.36 -13.06 -2.17
CA LYS A 30 12.40 -12.10 -2.56
C LYS A 30 12.45 -10.94 -1.55
N CYS A 31 13.61 -10.71 -0.95
CA CYS A 31 13.84 -9.53 -0.12
C CYS A 31 14.22 -8.33 -1.01
N GLY A 32 13.40 -7.27 -1.00
CA GLY A 32 13.66 -6.03 -1.72
C GLY A 32 14.54 -5.04 -0.97
N ILE A 33 14.80 -5.32 0.32
CA ILE A 33 15.60 -4.46 1.21
C ILE A 33 17.08 -4.61 0.88
N ASP A 34 17.78 -3.48 0.81
CA ASP A 34 19.19 -3.43 0.53
C ASP A 34 19.79 -2.13 1.09
N ARG A 35 21.12 -1.96 0.95
CA ARG A 35 21.78 -0.69 1.27
C ARG A 35 21.22 0.45 0.43
N ILE A 36 20.92 1.58 1.06
CA ILE A 36 20.46 2.79 0.37
C ILE A 36 21.53 3.25 -0.64
N THR A 37 21.07 3.52 -1.88
CA THR A 37 21.94 3.97 -2.98
C THR A 37 21.68 5.41 -3.40
N ARG A 38 20.57 6.02 -2.98
CA ARG A 38 20.16 7.37 -3.38
C ARG A 38 21.02 8.48 -2.80
N TYR A 39 21.71 8.22 -1.67
CA TYR A 39 22.64 9.16 -1.03
C TYR A 39 23.67 8.41 -0.18
N ASP A 40 24.72 9.10 0.26
CA ASP A 40 25.76 8.48 1.11
C ASP A 40 25.26 8.21 2.54
N VAL A 41 25.27 6.93 2.91
CA VAL A 41 24.85 6.46 4.24
C VAL A 41 25.99 6.06 5.16
N THR A 42 27.27 6.35 4.79
CA THR A 42 28.46 5.91 5.52
C THR A 42 28.40 6.32 6.99
N ASN A 43 27.99 7.56 7.26
CA ASN A 43 27.88 8.13 8.60
C ASN A 43 26.43 8.22 9.11
N ARG A 44 25.50 7.47 8.51
CA ARG A 44 24.08 7.44 8.92
C ARG A 44 23.79 6.26 9.84
N LYS A 45 22.81 6.41 10.75
CA LYS A 45 22.36 5.33 11.64
C LYS A 45 21.54 4.29 10.87
N VAL A 46 20.72 4.73 9.93
CA VAL A 46 19.92 3.86 9.04
C VAL A 46 20.64 3.80 7.71
N LYS A 47 20.91 2.58 7.25
CA LYS A 47 21.71 2.34 6.03
C LYS A 47 20.96 1.49 5.00
N VAL A 48 19.79 0.96 5.34
CA VAL A 48 19.01 0.08 4.48
C VAL A 48 17.62 0.65 4.21
N ALA A 49 17.13 0.42 3.01
CA ALA A 49 15.78 0.72 2.56
C ALA A 49 15.36 -0.25 1.46
N ALA A 50 14.09 -0.25 1.09
CA ALA A 50 13.56 -1.01 -0.03
C ALA A 50 13.32 -0.04 -1.20
N GLU A 51 14.35 0.21 -1.99
CA GLU A 51 14.31 1.06 -3.17
C GLU A 51 13.76 0.31 -4.39
N VAL A 52 13.02 1.00 -5.25
CA VAL A 52 12.67 0.50 -6.60
C VAL A 52 13.95 0.41 -7.43
N LYS A 53 14.20 -0.76 -8.00
CA LYS A 53 15.45 -1.07 -8.74
C LYS A 53 15.16 -1.33 -10.21
N ASN A 54 16.09 -0.90 -11.08
CA ASN A 54 16.08 -1.21 -12.52
C ASN A 54 14.80 -0.79 -13.28
N LEU A 55 14.09 0.23 -12.78
CA LEU A 55 12.93 0.77 -13.49
C LEU A 55 13.41 1.72 -14.61
N PRO A 56 13.11 1.43 -15.89
CA PRO A 56 13.54 2.26 -17.02
C PRO A 56 12.63 3.49 -17.17
N LEU A 57 12.71 4.42 -16.21
CA LEU A 57 11.83 5.60 -16.11
C LEU A 57 11.73 6.40 -17.41
N GLU A 58 12.86 6.64 -18.09
CA GLU A 58 12.91 7.45 -19.32
C GLU A 58 12.33 6.74 -20.55
N GLU A 59 12.12 5.41 -20.48
CA GLU A 59 11.44 4.64 -21.51
C GLU A 59 9.94 4.56 -21.27
N LEU A 60 9.52 4.56 -19.99
CA LEU A 60 8.13 4.42 -19.58
C LEU A 60 7.38 5.76 -19.46
N VAL A 61 8.09 6.83 -19.18
CA VAL A 61 7.51 8.17 -19.04
C VAL A 61 8.31 9.17 -19.88
N ASP A 62 7.60 10.01 -20.64
CA ASP A 62 8.23 11.05 -21.46
C ASP A 62 9.18 11.95 -20.64
N LYS A 63 10.39 12.22 -21.17
CA LYS A 63 11.42 13.03 -20.49
C LYS A 63 10.98 14.44 -20.14
N HIS A 64 10.09 15.04 -20.94
CA HIS A 64 9.57 16.38 -20.68
C HIS A 64 8.59 16.34 -19.50
N ASP A 65 7.82 15.27 -19.38
CA ASP A 65 6.88 15.08 -18.27
C ASP A 65 7.58 14.69 -16.97
N LEU A 66 8.64 13.87 -17.02
CA LEU A 66 9.48 13.57 -15.84
C LEU A 66 10.08 14.83 -15.18
N ARG A 67 10.35 15.89 -15.95
CA ARG A 67 10.85 17.17 -15.41
C ARG A 67 9.78 17.99 -14.67
N LYS A 68 8.51 17.60 -14.78
CA LYS A 68 7.34 18.32 -14.26
C LYS A 68 6.62 17.54 -13.17
N MET A 69 7.19 16.45 -12.70
CA MET A 69 6.62 15.63 -11.64
C MET A 69 7.69 15.12 -10.68
N ASP A 70 7.28 14.82 -9.46
CA ASP A 70 8.10 14.06 -8.51
C ASP A 70 8.04 12.57 -8.80
N LEU A 71 8.97 11.83 -8.24
CA LEU A 71 9.13 10.40 -8.47
C LEU A 71 7.92 9.57 -8.03
N PHE A 72 7.22 9.97 -6.92
CA PHE A 72 6.00 9.27 -6.49
C PHE A 72 4.90 9.34 -7.57
N THR A 73 4.79 10.49 -8.24
CA THR A 73 3.85 10.67 -9.35
C THR A 73 4.23 9.80 -10.55
N ALA A 74 5.52 9.69 -10.86
CA ALA A 74 5.99 8.82 -11.94
C ALA A 74 5.68 7.35 -11.65
N TYR A 75 5.90 6.87 -10.42
CA TYR A 75 5.52 5.52 -10.00
C TYR A 75 4.02 5.28 -10.13
N ALA A 76 3.19 6.24 -9.68
CA ALA A 76 1.74 6.16 -9.83
C ALA A 76 1.30 6.05 -11.28
N MET A 77 1.90 6.84 -12.18
CA MET A 77 1.59 6.83 -13.62
C MET A 77 1.93 5.49 -14.24
N ILE A 78 3.10 4.93 -13.94
CA ILE A 78 3.55 3.63 -14.47
C ILE A 78 2.63 2.50 -13.98
N ALA A 79 2.30 2.48 -12.69
CA ALA A 79 1.37 1.50 -12.13
C ALA A 79 -0.04 1.66 -12.71
N ALA A 80 -0.50 2.90 -12.95
CA ALA A 80 -1.79 3.16 -13.60
C ALA A 80 -1.80 2.69 -15.06
N ASP A 81 -0.69 2.87 -15.79
CA ASP A 81 -0.56 2.40 -17.17
C ASP A 81 -0.69 0.87 -17.25
N GLU A 82 -0.02 0.14 -16.34
CA GLU A 82 -0.16 -1.31 -16.24
C GLU A 82 -1.60 -1.70 -15.90
N ALA A 83 -2.22 -1.08 -14.89
CA ALA A 83 -3.58 -1.40 -14.46
C ALA A 83 -4.63 -1.14 -15.54
N MET A 84 -4.52 -0.03 -16.26
CA MET A 84 -5.41 0.31 -17.38
C MET A 84 -5.24 -0.67 -18.54
N ALA A 85 -4.01 -1.00 -18.91
CA ALA A 85 -3.73 -1.99 -19.94
C ALA A 85 -4.23 -3.39 -19.56
N ASP A 86 -4.01 -3.82 -18.31
CA ASP A 86 -4.46 -5.10 -17.78
C ASP A 86 -5.99 -5.22 -17.73
N SER A 87 -6.68 -4.13 -17.41
CA SER A 87 -8.15 -4.10 -17.38
C SER A 87 -8.79 -4.13 -18.76
N GLY A 88 -8.08 -3.66 -19.78
CA GLY A 88 -8.64 -3.44 -21.12
C GLY A 88 -9.80 -2.45 -21.14
N LEU A 89 -9.85 -1.55 -20.15
CA LEU A 89 -10.93 -0.56 -20.00
C LEU A 89 -10.84 0.51 -21.09
N ASN A 90 -11.96 0.80 -21.75
CA ASN A 90 -12.18 1.98 -22.56
C ASN A 90 -13.21 2.87 -21.88
N THR A 91 -12.86 4.11 -21.61
CA THR A 91 -13.71 5.08 -20.91
C THR A 91 -14.48 6.01 -21.84
N GLU A 92 -14.34 5.86 -23.15
CA GLU A 92 -14.98 6.72 -24.15
C GLU A 92 -16.50 6.70 -24.04
N GLY A 93 -17.09 7.87 -23.80
CA GLY A 93 -18.52 8.06 -23.60
C GLY A 93 -19.02 7.81 -22.19
N GLU A 94 -18.15 7.47 -21.25
CA GLU A 94 -18.45 7.21 -19.83
C GLU A 94 -17.49 7.97 -18.88
N GLU A 95 -16.79 8.99 -19.38
CA GLU A 95 -15.72 9.69 -18.68
C GLU A 95 -16.14 10.30 -17.35
N ASP A 96 -17.37 10.84 -17.29
CA ASP A 96 -17.96 11.45 -16.10
C ASP A 96 -18.34 10.41 -15.01
N ARG A 97 -18.41 9.12 -15.39
CA ARG A 97 -18.64 7.99 -14.49
C ARG A 97 -17.35 7.30 -14.04
N CYS A 98 -16.18 7.75 -14.54
CA CYS A 98 -14.88 7.20 -14.26
C CYS A 98 -14.05 8.16 -13.41
N GLY A 99 -13.68 7.76 -12.19
CA GLY A 99 -12.94 8.61 -11.25
C GLY A 99 -11.57 8.07 -10.87
N VAL A 100 -10.83 8.85 -10.07
CA VAL A 100 -9.48 8.54 -9.60
C VAL A 100 -9.32 8.90 -8.12
N ILE A 101 -8.83 7.98 -7.31
CA ILE A 101 -8.39 8.27 -5.92
C ILE A 101 -7.02 7.63 -5.72
N VAL A 102 -5.95 8.45 -5.62
CA VAL A 102 -4.60 7.95 -5.37
C VAL A 102 -3.99 8.65 -4.17
N SER A 103 -3.58 7.87 -3.18
CA SER A 103 -2.96 8.33 -1.94
C SER A 103 -1.46 8.57 -2.10
N SER A 104 -0.94 9.51 -1.34
CA SER A 104 0.48 9.60 -0.98
C SER A 104 0.58 10.13 0.45
N GLY A 105 1.45 9.56 1.26
CA GLY A 105 1.62 9.98 2.65
C GLY A 105 2.38 11.29 2.77
N ILE A 106 3.37 11.52 1.92
CA ILE A 106 4.29 12.67 2.01
C ILE A 106 4.29 13.54 0.74
N GLY A 107 3.87 12.98 -0.40
CA GLY A 107 3.93 13.69 -1.68
C GLY A 107 5.36 13.86 -2.20
N GLY A 108 5.62 14.96 -2.91
CA GLY A 108 6.88 15.22 -3.61
C GLY A 108 8.03 15.69 -2.72
N ILE A 109 8.33 14.97 -1.65
CA ILE A 109 9.38 15.36 -0.69
C ILE A 109 10.77 15.43 -1.33
N GLY A 110 11.06 14.55 -2.30
CA GLY A 110 12.33 14.58 -3.04
C GLY A 110 12.50 15.89 -3.83
N THR A 111 11.44 16.36 -4.45
CA THR A 111 11.42 17.66 -5.13
C THR A 111 11.57 18.82 -4.15
N ILE A 112 10.93 18.76 -2.97
CA ILE A 112 11.09 19.80 -1.92
C ILE A 112 12.55 19.90 -1.50
N GLU A 113 13.19 18.78 -1.15
CA GLU A 113 14.57 18.74 -0.71
C GLU A 113 15.54 19.28 -1.78
N LYS A 114 15.39 18.82 -3.01
CA LYS A 114 16.20 19.25 -4.15
C LYS A 114 16.04 20.73 -4.48
N GLU A 115 14.83 21.24 -4.61
CA GLU A 115 14.58 22.63 -5.01
C GLU A 115 14.90 23.61 -3.86
N TYR A 116 14.71 23.19 -2.59
CA TYR A 116 15.12 23.99 -1.45
C TYR A 116 16.66 24.14 -1.37
N SER A 117 17.40 23.04 -1.52
CA SER A 117 18.87 23.09 -1.56
C SER A 117 19.38 23.99 -2.68
N LYS A 118 18.80 23.86 -3.88
CA LYS A 118 19.10 24.73 -5.02
C LYS A 118 18.79 26.21 -4.74
N ALA A 119 17.68 26.49 -4.06
CA ALA A 119 17.25 27.85 -3.75
C ALA A 119 18.21 28.54 -2.75
N LEU A 120 18.75 27.79 -1.79
CA LEU A 120 19.77 28.30 -0.86
C LEU A 120 21.07 28.73 -1.58
N GLU A 121 21.44 28.00 -2.64
CA GLU A 121 22.65 28.31 -3.42
C GLU A 121 22.45 29.42 -4.45
N LYS A 122 21.28 29.44 -5.13
CA LYS A 122 21.04 30.24 -6.34
C LYS A 122 19.99 31.34 -6.18
N GLY A 123 19.33 31.41 -5.01
CA GLY A 123 18.20 32.30 -4.73
C GLY A 123 16.83 31.68 -5.02
N PHE A 124 15.83 32.09 -4.25
CA PHE A 124 14.47 31.52 -4.29
C PHE A 124 13.73 31.80 -5.61
N ASP A 125 14.11 32.88 -6.35
CA ASP A 125 13.56 33.17 -7.69
C ASP A 125 14.04 32.17 -8.77
N ARG A 126 14.87 31.21 -8.40
CA ARG A 126 15.38 30.14 -9.28
C ARG A 126 14.71 28.78 -9.03
N VAL A 127 13.72 28.71 -8.14
CA VAL A 127 12.89 27.52 -7.94
C VAL A 127 12.15 27.17 -9.24
N SER A 128 11.98 25.88 -9.50
CA SER A 128 11.28 25.41 -10.70
C SER A 128 9.85 25.96 -10.79
N PRO A 129 9.38 26.42 -11.96
CA PRO A 129 7.98 26.80 -12.14
C PRO A 129 7.01 25.62 -11.94
N TYR A 130 7.53 24.40 -11.99
CA TYR A 130 6.77 23.17 -11.72
C TYR A 130 6.88 22.69 -10.26
N PHE A 131 7.54 23.47 -9.38
CA PHE A 131 7.74 23.06 -7.98
C PHE A 131 6.42 22.70 -7.30
N VAL A 132 5.47 23.64 -7.26
CA VAL A 132 4.17 23.40 -6.58
C VAL A 132 3.42 22.20 -7.17
N PRO A 133 3.19 22.10 -8.49
CA PRO A 133 2.53 20.95 -9.07
C PRO A 133 3.28 19.62 -8.87
N SER A 134 4.59 19.64 -8.65
CA SER A 134 5.36 18.42 -8.43
C SER A 134 5.27 17.92 -6.99
N VAL A 135 5.05 18.81 -6.00
CA VAL A 135 5.11 18.43 -4.58
C VAL A 135 3.76 18.10 -3.97
N ILE A 136 2.66 18.65 -4.46
CA ILE A 136 1.35 18.39 -3.87
C ILE A 136 0.86 16.97 -4.12
N SER A 137 0.36 16.32 -3.06
CA SER A 137 0.06 14.88 -3.05
C SER A 137 -1.05 14.45 -4.03
N ASN A 138 -1.97 15.35 -4.39
CA ASN A 138 -3.07 15.03 -5.32
C ASN A 138 -2.65 14.98 -6.79
N MET A 139 -1.41 15.32 -7.14
CA MET A 139 -1.00 15.37 -8.54
C MET A 139 -0.83 14.00 -9.19
N ALA A 140 -0.59 12.95 -8.43
CA ALA A 140 -0.66 11.59 -8.95
C ALA A 140 -2.05 11.28 -9.52
N ALA A 141 -3.11 11.53 -8.74
CA ALA A 141 -4.50 11.37 -9.19
C ALA A 141 -4.83 12.28 -10.37
N GLY A 142 -4.46 13.58 -10.28
CA GLY A 142 -4.73 14.55 -11.35
C GLY A 142 -4.07 14.20 -12.69
N ARG A 143 -2.83 13.72 -12.68
CA ARG A 143 -2.13 13.29 -13.91
C ARG A 143 -2.72 12.03 -14.53
N ILE A 144 -3.13 11.06 -13.72
CA ILE A 144 -3.85 9.87 -14.19
C ILE A 144 -5.18 10.28 -14.83
N ALA A 145 -5.96 11.15 -14.16
CA ALA A 145 -7.21 11.67 -14.70
C ALA A 145 -7.03 12.37 -16.05
N ILE A 146 -6.02 13.24 -16.18
CA ILE A 146 -5.70 13.93 -17.44
C ILE A 146 -5.32 12.94 -18.54
N LYS A 147 -4.45 11.95 -18.23
CA LYS A 147 -3.96 10.99 -19.21
C LYS A 147 -5.06 10.13 -19.81
N TYR A 148 -6.01 9.70 -18.98
CA TYR A 148 -7.08 8.78 -19.38
C TYR A 148 -8.44 9.45 -19.54
N ASN A 149 -8.49 10.79 -19.50
CA ASN A 149 -9.72 11.59 -19.62
C ASN A 149 -10.81 11.15 -18.61
N LEU A 150 -10.44 10.90 -17.35
CA LEU A 150 -11.36 10.49 -16.30
C LEU A 150 -11.96 11.74 -15.64
N GLN A 151 -13.24 12.01 -15.86
CA GLN A 151 -13.90 13.27 -15.48
C GLN A 151 -14.80 13.14 -14.24
N GLY A 152 -14.88 11.96 -13.65
CA GLY A 152 -15.55 11.73 -12.39
C GLY A 152 -14.74 12.27 -11.20
N MET A 153 -15.01 11.78 -9.98
CA MET A 153 -14.30 12.21 -8.79
C MET A 153 -12.79 12.02 -8.94
N CYS A 154 -12.00 13.10 -8.72
CA CYS A 154 -10.54 13.03 -8.69
C CYS A 154 -10.04 13.57 -7.34
N SER A 155 -9.39 12.72 -6.53
CA SER A 155 -9.01 13.07 -5.16
C SER A 155 -7.75 12.35 -4.68
N CYS A 156 -7.18 12.85 -3.59
CA CYS A 156 -6.08 12.22 -2.86
C CYS A 156 -6.45 12.12 -1.39
N VAL A 157 -6.48 10.91 -0.86
CA VAL A 157 -6.67 10.67 0.57
C VAL A 157 -5.31 10.63 1.24
N VAL A 158 -5.12 11.41 2.30
CA VAL A 158 -3.88 11.46 3.07
C VAL A 158 -4.16 11.01 4.50
N THR A 159 -3.95 9.74 4.77
CA THR A 159 -4.12 9.08 6.07
C THR A 159 -2.87 8.29 6.46
N ALA A 160 -1.69 8.89 6.20
CA ALA A 160 -0.39 8.28 6.42
C ALA A 160 -0.31 6.87 5.81
N CYS A 161 0.10 5.86 6.59
CA CYS A 161 0.30 4.49 6.10
C CYS A 161 -1.02 3.77 5.72
N ALA A 162 -2.18 4.28 6.14
CA ALA A 162 -3.49 3.73 5.77
C ALA A 162 -4.03 4.29 4.43
N GLY A 163 -3.34 5.28 3.85
CA GLY A 163 -3.84 6.05 2.71
C GLY A 163 -4.19 5.20 1.49
N GLY A 164 -3.34 4.24 1.12
CA GLY A 164 -3.60 3.34 -0.01
C GLY A 164 -4.85 2.49 0.18
N THR A 165 -5.06 1.91 1.38
CA THR A 165 -6.28 1.16 1.70
C THR A 165 -7.51 2.07 1.73
N ASN A 166 -7.39 3.30 2.27
CA ASN A 166 -8.48 4.28 2.24
C ASN A 166 -8.85 4.67 0.80
N ALA A 167 -7.86 4.91 -0.08
CA ALA A 167 -8.12 5.24 -1.47
C ALA A 167 -8.91 4.15 -2.20
N VAL A 168 -8.54 2.87 -2.00
CA VAL A 168 -9.27 1.72 -2.55
C VAL A 168 -10.66 1.61 -1.92
N GLY A 169 -10.78 1.73 -0.60
CA GLY A 169 -12.05 1.62 0.11
C GLY A 169 -13.03 2.76 -0.20
N ASP A 170 -12.53 3.99 -0.35
CA ASP A 170 -13.37 5.12 -0.75
C ASP A 170 -13.83 4.98 -2.21
N GLY A 171 -12.96 4.50 -3.11
CA GLY A 171 -13.34 4.14 -4.48
C GLY A 171 -14.39 3.04 -4.52
N PHE A 172 -14.25 2.01 -3.70
CA PHE A 172 -15.27 0.97 -3.52
C PHE A 172 -16.63 1.58 -3.15
N ARG A 173 -16.66 2.51 -2.18
CA ARG A 173 -17.90 3.19 -1.78
C ARG A 173 -18.49 4.04 -2.90
N GLN A 174 -17.67 4.76 -3.68
CA GLN A 174 -18.14 5.56 -4.81
C GLN A 174 -18.92 4.69 -5.83
N ILE A 175 -18.43 3.50 -6.13
CA ILE A 175 -19.09 2.57 -7.06
C ILE A 175 -20.30 1.92 -6.40
N ARG A 176 -20.17 1.38 -5.20
CA ARG A 176 -21.23 0.68 -4.47
C ARG A 176 -22.47 1.55 -4.28
N ASP A 177 -22.23 2.83 -3.96
CA ASP A 177 -23.30 3.79 -3.66
C ASP A 177 -23.81 4.50 -4.94
N GLY A 178 -23.29 4.14 -6.14
CA GLY A 178 -23.80 4.56 -7.45
C GLY A 178 -23.27 5.90 -7.97
N TYR A 179 -22.27 6.50 -7.33
CA TYR A 179 -21.67 7.77 -7.77
C TYR A 179 -20.71 7.58 -8.96
N ALA A 180 -20.08 6.43 -9.10
CA ALA A 180 -19.20 6.06 -10.20
C ALA A 180 -19.53 4.65 -10.72
N ASP A 181 -19.06 4.32 -11.92
CA ASP A 181 -19.08 2.97 -12.48
C ASP A 181 -17.68 2.36 -12.50
N VAL A 182 -16.66 3.21 -12.59
CA VAL A 182 -15.25 2.84 -12.55
C VAL A 182 -14.48 3.80 -11.65
N MET A 183 -13.57 3.25 -10.85
CA MET A 183 -12.62 4.02 -10.05
C MET A 183 -11.19 3.49 -10.21
N VAL A 184 -10.27 4.35 -10.61
CA VAL A 184 -8.83 4.08 -10.58
C VAL A 184 -8.34 4.42 -9.17
N CYS A 185 -7.98 3.41 -8.39
CA CYS A 185 -7.65 3.58 -6.98
C CYS A 185 -6.25 3.08 -6.66
N GLY A 186 -5.54 3.78 -5.79
CA GLY A 186 -4.21 3.31 -5.43
C GLY A 186 -3.48 4.18 -4.43
N GLY A 187 -2.16 3.97 -4.39
CA GLY A 187 -1.25 4.78 -3.59
C GLY A 187 0.16 4.74 -4.18
N ALA A 188 0.89 5.83 -3.99
CA ALA A 188 2.26 5.96 -4.46
C ALA A 188 3.12 6.73 -3.44
N GLU A 189 4.37 6.31 -3.29
CA GLU A 189 5.32 6.95 -2.38
C GLU A 189 6.74 6.87 -2.92
N ALA A 190 7.51 7.96 -2.76
CA ALA A 190 8.95 8.02 -3.06
C ALA A 190 9.69 8.81 -1.98
N GLY A 191 9.58 8.31 -0.75
CA GLY A 191 10.04 9.03 0.44
C GLY A 191 11.47 8.69 0.88
N ILE A 192 12.26 7.93 0.13
CA ILE A 192 13.64 7.57 0.52
C ILE A 192 14.58 8.74 0.20
N THR A 193 14.55 9.75 1.07
CA THR A 193 15.41 10.95 1.03
C THR A 193 16.16 11.14 2.34
N GLU A 194 17.21 11.96 2.35
CA GLU A 194 17.98 12.23 3.58
C GLU A 194 17.11 12.84 4.69
N VAL A 195 16.24 13.80 4.34
CA VAL A 195 15.36 14.47 5.31
C VAL A 195 14.33 13.52 5.87
N THR A 196 13.65 12.73 5.03
CA THR A 196 12.60 11.84 5.48
C THR A 196 13.15 10.68 6.32
N VAL A 197 14.21 10.02 5.84
CA VAL A 197 14.89 8.96 6.62
C VAL A 197 15.48 9.52 7.91
N GLY A 198 16.02 10.73 7.89
CA GLY A 198 16.48 11.46 9.08
C GLY A 198 15.35 11.69 10.09
N GLY A 199 14.19 12.17 9.63
CA GLY A 199 13.02 12.41 10.44
C GLY A 199 12.53 11.15 11.14
N PHE A 200 12.33 10.05 10.40
CA PHE A 200 11.93 8.76 10.99
C PHE A 200 13.02 8.15 11.89
N THR A 201 14.31 8.40 11.61
CA THR A 201 15.41 7.96 12.48
C THR A 201 15.38 8.67 13.83
N THR A 202 15.14 9.99 13.87
CA THR A 202 15.04 10.75 15.12
C THR A 202 13.82 10.37 15.93
N MET A 203 12.74 9.94 15.28
CA MET A 203 11.55 9.34 15.92
C MET A 203 11.81 7.94 16.48
N LYS A 204 12.97 7.32 16.20
CA LYS A 204 13.31 5.94 16.57
C LYS A 204 12.33 4.91 15.99
N ALA A 205 11.74 5.21 14.84
CA ALA A 205 10.76 4.34 14.18
C ALA A 205 11.41 3.34 13.22
N LEU A 206 12.63 3.65 12.71
CA LEU A 206 13.33 2.81 11.73
C LEU A 206 14.26 1.80 12.40
N CYS A 207 14.31 0.61 11.78
CA CYS A 207 15.32 -0.38 12.11
C CYS A 207 16.72 0.12 11.75
N GLN A 208 17.71 -0.11 12.64
CA GLN A 208 19.10 0.28 12.45
C GLN A 208 20.00 -0.92 12.10
N SER A 209 19.42 -2.10 11.82
CA SER A 209 20.20 -3.25 11.36
C SER A 209 20.82 -2.94 9.99
N GLU A 210 22.10 -3.27 9.82
CA GLU A 210 22.78 -3.20 8.54
C GLU A 210 22.59 -4.49 7.70
N ASP A 211 22.07 -5.56 8.30
CA ASP A 211 21.71 -6.79 7.60
C ASP A 211 20.32 -6.66 6.98
N PRO A 212 20.20 -6.59 5.64
CA PRO A 212 18.93 -6.47 4.96
C PRO A 212 17.93 -7.58 5.32
N LYS A 213 18.43 -8.80 5.62
CA LYS A 213 17.61 -9.94 6.01
C LYS A 213 17.13 -9.89 7.46
N ARG A 214 17.65 -8.98 8.28
CA ARG A 214 17.20 -8.79 9.67
C ARG A 214 16.63 -7.41 9.94
N ALA A 215 16.45 -6.60 8.89
CA ALA A 215 15.96 -5.23 9.03
C ALA A 215 14.43 -5.14 9.11
N SER A 216 13.69 -5.90 8.28
CA SER A 216 12.23 -5.99 8.34
C SER A 216 11.83 -7.43 8.62
N ILE A 217 11.44 -7.72 9.86
CA ILE A 217 11.14 -9.05 10.40
C ILE A 217 9.84 -9.00 11.22
N PRO A 218 8.69 -8.71 10.57
CA PRO A 218 7.42 -8.59 11.28
C PRO A 218 7.12 -9.81 12.16
N PHE A 219 6.61 -9.55 13.36
CA PHE A 219 6.24 -10.54 14.39
C PHE A 219 7.41 -11.33 15.01
N ASP A 220 8.64 -11.18 14.51
CA ASP A 220 9.83 -11.75 15.13
C ASP A 220 10.15 -11.03 16.45
N ARG A 221 10.60 -11.75 17.47
CA ARG A 221 10.95 -11.18 18.80
C ARG A 221 12.05 -10.12 18.71
N ASP A 222 12.97 -10.24 17.77
CA ASP A 222 14.12 -9.32 17.63
C ASP A 222 13.80 -8.10 16.73
N ARG A 223 12.54 -7.89 16.32
CA ARG A 223 12.14 -6.73 15.53
C ARG A 223 12.42 -5.42 16.27
N SER A 224 12.86 -4.40 15.58
CA SER A 224 13.33 -3.16 16.22
C SER A 224 12.88 -1.87 15.54
N GLY A 225 12.13 -1.94 14.45
CA GLY A 225 11.65 -0.81 13.68
C GLY A 225 11.29 -1.20 12.26
N PHE A 226 10.63 -0.34 11.52
CA PHE A 226 10.31 -0.61 10.14
C PHE A 226 11.46 -0.24 9.18
N VAL A 227 11.42 -0.75 7.95
CA VAL A 227 12.29 -0.35 6.85
C VAL A 227 11.47 0.45 5.85
N MET A 228 11.92 1.64 5.49
CA MET A 228 11.24 2.43 4.45
C MET A 228 11.33 1.74 3.10
N GLY A 229 10.20 1.72 2.40
CA GLY A 229 10.09 1.33 1.02
C GLY A 229 9.49 2.44 0.17
N GLU A 230 9.56 2.27 -1.15
CA GLU A 230 8.96 3.16 -2.12
C GLU A 230 8.28 2.38 -3.24
N GLY A 231 7.39 3.01 -4.01
CA GLY A 231 6.70 2.40 -5.13
C GLY A 231 5.27 2.87 -5.27
N ALA A 232 4.47 2.10 -6.01
CA ALA A 232 3.06 2.36 -6.22
C ALA A 232 2.27 1.06 -6.42
N GLY A 233 0.99 1.10 -6.06
CA GLY A 233 0.00 0.11 -6.45
C GLY A 233 -1.26 0.81 -6.95
N VAL A 234 -1.81 0.35 -8.07
CA VAL A 234 -3.03 0.88 -8.67
C VAL A 234 -3.96 -0.27 -9.03
N LEU A 235 -5.24 -0.11 -8.71
CA LEU A 235 -6.32 -1.05 -9.01
C LEU A 235 -7.39 -0.34 -9.85
N ILE A 236 -7.96 -1.05 -10.81
CA ILE A 236 -9.20 -0.65 -11.48
C ILE A 236 -10.36 -1.35 -10.76
N LEU A 237 -11.17 -0.56 -10.10
CA LEU A 237 -12.41 -0.99 -9.48
C LEU A 237 -13.55 -0.71 -10.44
N GLU A 238 -14.47 -1.66 -10.55
CA GLU A 238 -15.54 -1.59 -11.54
C GLU A 238 -16.84 -2.18 -10.98
N GLU A 239 -17.94 -1.60 -11.35
CA GLU A 239 -19.25 -2.16 -11.07
C GLU A 239 -19.41 -3.50 -11.79
N LEU A 240 -19.94 -4.51 -11.10
CA LEU A 240 -19.95 -5.89 -11.62
C LEU A 240 -20.67 -6.04 -12.94
N GLU A 241 -21.88 -5.47 -13.09
CA GLU A 241 -22.66 -5.60 -14.34
C GLU A 241 -21.99 -4.85 -15.50
N HIS A 242 -21.32 -3.73 -15.21
CA HIS A 242 -20.48 -3.02 -16.16
C HIS A 242 -19.30 -3.91 -16.64
N ALA A 243 -18.60 -4.56 -15.70
CA ALA A 243 -17.51 -5.48 -16.00
C ALA A 243 -17.97 -6.69 -16.83
N ILE A 244 -19.11 -7.30 -16.46
CA ILE A 244 -19.70 -8.43 -17.20
C ILE A 244 -20.07 -8.03 -18.63
N LYS A 245 -20.72 -6.88 -18.81
CA LYS A 245 -21.16 -6.40 -20.13
C LYS A 245 -20.02 -6.28 -21.15
N ARG A 246 -18.83 -5.93 -20.69
CA ARG A 246 -17.64 -5.83 -21.53
C ARG A 246 -16.73 -7.08 -21.51
N ASN A 247 -17.16 -8.18 -20.88
CA ASN A 247 -16.40 -9.41 -20.67
C ASN A 247 -15.02 -9.17 -20.01
N ALA A 248 -14.99 -8.31 -18.99
CA ALA A 248 -13.78 -8.00 -18.26
C ALA A 248 -13.22 -9.23 -17.54
N LYS A 249 -11.89 -9.32 -17.46
CA LYS A 249 -11.22 -10.20 -16.51
C LYS A 249 -11.51 -9.70 -15.08
N ILE A 250 -11.89 -10.58 -14.17
CA ILE A 250 -12.15 -10.26 -12.77
C ILE A 250 -11.10 -10.97 -11.91
N TYR A 251 -10.45 -10.21 -11.03
CA TYR A 251 -9.45 -10.72 -10.07
C TYR A 251 -10.07 -11.18 -8.77
N GLY A 252 -11.08 -10.45 -8.30
CA GLY A 252 -11.77 -10.67 -7.04
C GLY A 252 -12.82 -9.59 -6.82
N GLU A 253 -13.60 -9.71 -5.77
CA GLU A 253 -14.63 -8.77 -5.37
C GLU A 253 -14.25 -8.09 -4.05
N ILE A 254 -14.39 -6.77 -3.96
CA ILE A 254 -14.32 -6.06 -2.68
C ILE A 254 -15.71 -6.14 -2.06
N VAL A 255 -15.79 -6.76 -0.88
CA VAL A 255 -17.09 -6.99 -0.21
C VAL A 255 -17.25 -6.19 1.07
N GLY A 256 -16.17 -5.70 1.66
CA GLY A 256 -16.23 -4.90 2.88
C GLY A 256 -15.07 -3.94 3.03
N TYR A 257 -15.36 -2.79 3.61
CA TYR A 257 -14.36 -1.76 3.93
C TYR A 257 -14.76 -1.01 5.20
N ALA A 258 -13.79 -0.76 6.04
CA ALA A 258 -13.96 0.13 7.18
C ALA A 258 -12.74 1.02 7.37
N SER A 259 -13.00 2.20 7.94
CA SER A 259 -11.98 3.14 8.41
C SER A 259 -12.46 3.77 9.70
N ASN A 260 -11.54 3.93 10.66
CA ASN A 260 -11.76 4.66 11.90
C ASN A 260 -10.47 5.34 12.39
N CYS A 261 -10.53 5.94 13.55
CA CYS A 261 -9.39 6.58 14.19
C CYS A 261 -9.31 6.16 15.67
N ASP A 262 -8.09 5.88 16.16
CA ASP A 262 -7.82 5.61 17.57
C ASP A 262 -8.10 6.85 18.45
N ALA A 263 -7.94 8.05 17.90
CA ALA A 263 -8.07 9.33 18.65
C ALA A 263 -7.27 9.35 19.96
N TYR A 264 -6.05 8.80 19.92
CA TYR A 264 -5.23 8.56 21.11
C TYR A 264 -3.90 9.31 21.07
N HIS A 265 -3.03 9.01 20.09
CA HIS A 265 -1.68 9.58 19.99
C HIS A 265 -1.28 9.76 18.53
N ILE A 266 -0.36 10.74 18.27
CA ILE A 266 0.04 11.06 16.88
C ILE A 266 0.82 9.95 16.17
N THR A 267 1.51 9.07 16.91
CA THR A 267 2.38 8.03 16.32
C THR A 267 2.23 6.64 16.93
N ALA A 268 1.61 6.53 18.11
CA ALA A 268 1.43 5.25 18.80
C ALA A 268 -0.03 4.76 18.69
N PRO A 269 -0.25 3.46 18.44
CA PRO A 269 -1.58 2.86 18.56
C PRO A 269 -2.03 2.84 20.01
N THR A 270 -3.31 2.60 20.27
CA THR A 270 -3.81 2.32 21.61
C THR A 270 -3.17 1.04 22.16
N GLU A 271 -2.84 1.02 23.45
CA GLU A 271 -2.10 -0.11 24.06
C GLU A 271 -2.82 -1.45 23.94
N ASP A 272 -4.15 -1.43 23.92
CA ASP A 272 -5.03 -2.60 23.82
C ASP A 272 -5.47 -2.93 22.39
N GLY A 273 -5.14 -2.07 21.40
CA GLY A 273 -5.47 -2.26 19.98
C GLY A 273 -6.97 -2.18 19.66
N HIS A 274 -7.79 -1.59 20.56
CA HIS A 274 -9.25 -1.57 20.36
C HIS A 274 -9.69 -0.85 19.09
N GLY A 275 -8.98 0.20 18.65
CA GLY A 275 -9.31 0.94 17.43
C GLY A 275 -9.13 0.06 16.18
N ALA A 276 -8.01 -0.63 16.07
CA ALA A 276 -7.75 -1.57 14.99
C ALA A 276 -8.73 -2.77 15.01
N ALA A 277 -9.01 -3.33 16.21
CA ALA A 277 -10.01 -4.41 16.37
C ALA A 277 -11.39 -3.93 15.91
N LYS A 278 -11.80 -2.73 16.31
CA LYS A 278 -13.08 -2.14 15.89
C LYS A 278 -13.15 -1.91 14.38
N CYS A 279 -12.04 -1.51 13.75
CA CYS A 279 -11.97 -1.35 12.29
C CYS A 279 -12.22 -2.69 11.58
N MET A 280 -11.56 -3.77 12.00
CA MET A 280 -11.78 -5.12 11.47
C MET A 280 -13.23 -5.58 11.65
N GLN A 281 -13.82 -5.39 12.84
CA GLN A 281 -15.23 -5.73 13.10
C GLN A 281 -16.20 -4.93 12.22
N LEU A 282 -15.92 -3.65 11.97
CA LEU A 282 -16.72 -2.82 11.07
C LEU A 282 -16.62 -3.28 9.61
N ALA A 283 -15.43 -3.70 9.17
CA ALA A 283 -15.24 -4.25 7.83
C ALA A 283 -16.02 -5.59 7.64
N LEU A 284 -15.96 -6.49 8.64
CA LEU A 284 -16.76 -7.72 8.66
C LEU A 284 -18.27 -7.42 8.59
N LYS A 285 -18.73 -6.44 9.35
CA LYS A 285 -20.13 -5.99 9.34
C LYS A 285 -20.53 -5.41 7.98
N ASP A 286 -19.65 -4.60 7.36
CA ASP A 286 -19.90 -4.01 6.03
C ASP A 286 -20.00 -5.09 4.95
N ALA A 287 -19.15 -6.13 5.04
CA ALA A 287 -19.20 -7.31 4.18
C ALA A 287 -20.38 -8.26 4.45
N GLY A 288 -21.02 -8.15 5.59
CA GLY A 288 -22.11 -9.06 6.01
C GLY A 288 -21.65 -10.49 6.25
N ILE A 289 -20.39 -10.68 6.70
CA ILE A 289 -19.79 -11.99 6.96
C ILE A 289 -19.39 -12.15 8.43
N ASN A 290 -19.23 -13.39 8.86
CA ASN A 290 -18.76 -13.75 10.19
C ASN A 290 -17.22 -13.85 10.22
N PRO A 291 -16.58 -13.66 11.39
CA PRO A 291 -15.12 -13.77 11.53
C PRO A 291 -14.53 -15.08 11.02
N GLU A 292 -15.24 -16.21 11.18
CA GLU A 292 -14.80 -17.55 10.79
C GLU A 292 -14.60 -17.72 9.27
N GLN A 293 -15.15 -16.81 8.47
CA GLN A 293 -15.07 -16.89 7.01
C GLN A 293 -13.76 -16.28 6.48
N ILE A 294 -13.05 -15.48 7.28
CA ILE A 294 -11.73 -14.94 6.90
C ILE A 294 -10.67 -16.03 7.10
N GLY A 295 -10.06 -16.45 6.01
CA GLY A 295 -8.98 -17.45 6.04
C GLY A 295 -7.58 -16.85 6.13
N TYR A 296 -7.41 -15.60 5.71
CA TYR A 296 -6.11 -14.94 5.66
C TYR A 296 -6.19 -13.45 5.98
N ILE A 297 -5.20 -12.94 6.71
CA ILE A 297 -4.97 -11.52 6.93
C ILE A 297 -3.59 -11.13 6.40
N ASN A 298 -3.56 -10.21 5.41
CA ASN A 298 -2.36 -9.44 5.09
C ASN A 298 -2.27 -8.31 6.11
N ALA A 299 -1.38 -8.47 7.07
CA ALA A 299 -1.28 -7.59 8.22
C ALA A 299 -0.57 -6.28 7.90
N HIS A 300 -0.86 -5.25 8.68
CA HIS A 300 -0.03 -4.05 8.66
C HIS A 300 1.42 -4.39 9.00
N GLY A 301 1.68 -5.13 10.08
CA GLY A 301 2.93 -5.84 10.36
C GLY A 301 4.20 -5.09 9.99
N THR A 302 4.49 -3.96 10.65
CA THR A 302 5.59 -3.06 10.27
C THR A 302 6.98 -3.50 10.76
N SER A 303 7.07 -4.57 11.53
CA SER A 303 8.33 -4.94 12.22
C SER A 303 8.71 -3.97 13.35
N THR A 304 7.77 -3.16 13.84
CA THR A 304 8.01 -2.36 15.05
C THR A 304 7.58 -3.13 16.28
N PRO A 305 8.29 -2.99 17.42
CA PRO A 305 7.97 -3.73 18.64
C PRO A 305 6.50 -3.53 19.10
N MET A 306 5.99 -2.31 18.98
CA MET A 306 4.66 -1.96 19.46
C MET A 306 3.56 -2.39 18.47
N ASN A 307 3.68 -2.03 17.18
CA ASN A 307 2.61 -2.30 16.21
C ASN A 307 2.27 -3.78 16.11
N ASP A 308 3.27 -4.64 15.95
CA ASP A 308 3.03 -6.06 15.67
C ASP A 308 2.37 -6.77 16.85
N LYS A 309 2.76 -6.40 18.08
CA LYS A 309 2.10 -6.85 19.31
C LYS A 309 0.64 -6.37 19.37
N VAL A 310 0.42 -5.09 19.15
CA VAL A 310 -0.92 -4.48 19.23
C VAL A 310 -1.84 -5.03 18.14
N GLU A 311 -1.35 -5.19 16.92
CA GLU A 311 -2.14 -5.79 15.83
C GLU A 311 -2.51 -7.26 16.14
N THR A 312 -1.60 -8.05 16.73
CA THR A 312 -1.91 -9.41 17.19
C THR A 312 -3.05 -9.41 18.22
N MET A 313 -3.00 -8.50 19.20
CA MET A 313 -4.07 -8.33 20.19
C MET A 313 -5.38 -7.91 19.54
N ALA A 314 -5.33 -6.97 18.59
CA ALA A 314 -6.49 -6.49 17.86
C ALA A 314 -7.16 -7.60 17.04
N VAL A 315 -6.38 -8.44 16.35
CA VAL A 315 -6.90 -9.61 15.63
C VAL A 315 -7.58 -10.57 16.60
N LYS A 316 -6.96 -10.91 17.70
CA LYS A 316 -7.59 -11.78 18.74
C LYS A 316 -8.89 -11.18 19.25
N SER A 317 -8.93 -9.89 19.52
CA SER A 317 -10.13 -9.19 19.98
C SER A 317 -11.25 -9.16 18.92
N ALA A 318 -10.90 -8.97 17.64
CA ALA A 318 -11.87 -8.88 16.55
C ALA A 318 -12.45 -10.25 16.15
N PHE A 319 -11.64 -11.31 16.20
CA PHE A 319 -11.96 -12.64 15.69
C PHE A 319 -12.31 -13.66 16.77
N GLY A 320 -12.04 -13.38 18.06
CA GLY A 320 -12.30 -14.31 19.17
C GLY A 320 -11.61 -15.66 18.93
N ASP A 321 -12.35 -16.76 19.13
CA ASP A 321 -11.85 -18.13 18.95
C ASP A 321 -11.39 -18.44 17.51
N SER A 322 -11.91 -17.70 16.53
CA SER A 322 -11.55 -17.86 15.11
C SER A 322 -10.15 -17.34 14.80
N ALA A 323 -9.58 -16.48 15.65
CA ALA A 323 -8.23 -15.95 15.47
C ALA A 323 -7.16 -17.04 15.37
N SER A 324 -7.35 -18.18 16.06
CA SER A 324 -6.43 -19.32 16.05
C SER A 324 -6.47 -20.14 14.74
N LYS A 325 -7.45 -19.90 13.87
CA LYS A 325 -7.68 -20.66 12.63
C LYS A 325 -7.30 -19.90 11.37
N LEU A 326 -7.11 -18.58 11.46
CA LEU A 326 -6.74 -17.75 10.33
C LEU A 326 -5.21 -17.68 10.19
N MET A 327 -4.76 -17.61 8.96
CA MET A 327 -3.36 -17.36 8.63
C MET A 327 -3.08 -15.86 8.58
N MET A 328 -1.91 -15.44 9.04
CA MET A 328 -1.48 -14.03 9.00
C MET A 328 -0.06 -13.92 8.46
N SER A 329 0.19 -12.93 7.61
CA SER A 329 1.55 -12.59 7.22
C SER A 329 1.71 -11.09 6.95
N SER A 330 2.95 -10.61 6.98
CA SER A 330 3.29 -9.27 6.52
C SER A 330 4.28 -9.33 5.37
N THR A 331 3.82 -8.87 4.20
CA THR A 331 4.64 -8.77 3.01
C THR A 331 5.65 -7.62 3.06
N LYS A 332 5.57 -6.76 4.10
CA LYS A 332 6.61 -5.75 4.40
C LYS A 332 7.96 -6.36 4.75
N SER A 333 8.01 -7.64 5.10
CA SER A 333 9.27 -8.39 5.19
C SER A 333 10.03 -8.46 3.85
N MET A 334 9.31 -8.36 2.72
CA MET A 334 9.84 -8.37 1.36
C MET A 334 9.95 -6.99 0.75
N THR A 335 8.88 -6.19 0.83
CA THR A 335 8.76 -4.89 0.17
C THR A 335 9.29 -3.72 0.99
N GLY A 336 9.54 -3.90 2.31
CA GLY A 336 9.61 -2.76 3.22
C GLY A 336 8.24 -2.10 3.38
N HIS A 337 8.20 -0.98 4.07
CA HIS A 337 7.00 -0.21 4.31
C HIS A 337 6.89 0.95 3.31
N LEU A 338 6.00 0.84 2.33
CA LEU A 338 5.81 1.82 1.25
C LEU A 338 4.93 3.02 1.68
N LEU A 339 4.73 3.25 2.97
CA LEU A 339 3.96 4.36 3.54
C LEU A 339 2.56 4.47 2.87
N GLY A 340 2.27 5.60 2.22
CA GLY A 340 0.98 5.82 1.55
C GLY A 340 0.66 4.87 0.39
N ALA A 341 1.66 4.19 -0.17
CA ALA A 341 1.46 3.17 -1.20
C ALA A 341 1.17 1.77 -0.65
N SER A 342 1.57 1.47 0.61
CA SER A 342 1.52 0.13 1.20
C SER A 342 0.17 -0.54 1.04
N GLY A 343 -0.91 0.13 1.47
CA GLY A 343 -2.23 -0.48 1.50
C GLY A 343 -2.77 -0.86 0.11
N ALA A 344 -2.42 -0.11 -0.93
CA ALA A 344 -2.81 -0.43 -2.30
C ALA A 344 -2.04 -1.66 -2.83
N VAL A 345 -0.72 -1.70 -2.62
CA VAL A 345 0.12 -2.86 -2.98
C VAL A 345 -0.33 -4.11 -2.22
N GLU A 346 -0.61 -3.99 -0.93
CA GLU A 346 -1.09 -5.09 -0.08
C GLU A 346 -2.50 -5.56 -0.47
N THR A 347 -3.37 -4.66 -0.94
CA THR A 347 -4.66 -5.03 -1.51
C THR A 347 -4.49 -5.84 -2.80
N ILE A 348 -3.56 -5.47 -3.69
CA ILE A 348 -3.22 -6.26 -4.89
C ILE A 348 -2.72 -7.65 -4.49
N ILE A 349 -1.76 -7.71 -3.56
CA ILE A 349 -1.20 -8.98 -3.07
C ILE A 349 -2.30 -9.87 -2.45
N THR A 350 -3.18 -9.29 -1.64
CA THR A 350 -4.31 -10.00 -1.01
C THR A 350 -5.29 -10.54 -2.06
N THR A 351 -5.56 -9.74 -3.10
CA THR A 351 -6.41 -10.14 -4.22
C THR A 351 -5.82 -11.33 -4.99
N LEU A 352 -4.50 -11.28 -5.26
CA LEU A 352 -3.80 -12.38 -5.94
C LEU A 352 -3.72 -13.62 -5.05
N ALA A 353 -3.55 -13.46 -3.73
CA ALA A 353 -3.55 -14.58 -2.79
C ALA A 353 -4.89 -15.33 -2.81
N VAL A 354 -6.01 -14.62 -2.76
CA VAL A 354 -7.36 -15.22 -2.86
C VAL A 354 -7.58 -15.86 -4.24
N LYS A 355 -7.17 -15.19 -5.29
CA LYS A 355 -7.35 -15.67 -6.67
C LYS A 355 -6.59 -16.96 -6.96
N GLU A 356 -5.30 -17.02 -6.58
CA GLU A 356 -4.40 -18.13 -6.90
C GLU A 356 -4.35 -19.21 -5.81
N GLY A 357 -4.99 -19.00 -4.65
CA GLY A 357 -4.91 -19.95 -3.53
C GLY A 357 -3.50 -20.08 -2.97
N TYR A 358 -2.74 -18.97 -2.92
CA TYR A 358 -1.39 -18.92 -2.37
C TYR A 358 -1.25 -17.83 -1.31
N ILE A 359 -0.97 -18.22 -0.09
CA ILE A 359 -0.80 -17.29 1.04
C ILE A 359 0.67 -16.88 1.16
N PRO A 360 0.99 -15.58 1.03
CA PRO A 360 2.36 -15.07 1.14
C PRO A 360 2.99 -15.29 2.51
N ALA A 361 4.32 -15.43 2.54
CA ALA A 361 5.07 -15.55 3.79
C ALA A 361 5.45 -14.20 4.40
N THR A 362 5.69 -14.22 5.71
CA THR A 362 6.59 -13.30 6.41
C THR A 362 7.99 -13.90 6.37
N ILE A 363 8.88 -13.36 5.54
CA ILE A 363 10.24 -13.91 5.38
C ILE A 363 11.19 -13.44 6.47
N ASN A 364 12.33 -14.13 6.59
CA ASN A 364 13.40 -13.84 7.56
C ASN A 364 12.98 -13.99 9.04
N TYR A 365 11.87 -14.63 9.31
CA TYR A 365 11.36 -14.93 10.65
C TYR A 365 12.21 -16.02 11.29
N LYS A 366 12.78 -15.77 12.47
CA LYS A 366 13.68 -16.72 13.17
C LYS A 366 13.26 -17.00 14.60
N ASN A 367 12.91 -15.95 15.34
CA ASN A 367 12.69 -16.01 16.77
C ASN A 367 11.22 -15.70 17.09
N PRO A 368 10.40 -16.73 17.42
CA PRO A 368 9.00 -16.51 17.80
C PRO A 368 8.88 -15.55 19.00
N ASP A 369 7.88 -14.66 18.93
CA ASP A 369 7.51 -13.77 20.01
C ASP A 369 6.21 -14.26 20.64
N GLU A 370 6.22 -14.54 21.96
CA GLU A 370 5.05 -14.98 22.73
C GLU A 370 3.89 -13.95 22.69
N LEU A 371 4.20 -12.71 22.38
CA LEU A 371 3.19 -11.63 22.22
C LEU A 371 2.60 -11.58 20.80
N CYS A 372 3.13 -12.37 19.86
CA CYS A 372 2.72 -12.45 18.46
C CYS A 372 2.43 -13.90 18.07
N ASP A 373 1.59 -14.59 18.84
CA ASP A 373 1.35 -16.04 18.86
C ASP A 373 0.21 -16.53 17.93
N LEU A 374 -0.15 -15.76 16.90
CA LEU A 374 -1.04 -16.21 15.84
C LEU A 374 -0.31 -17.10 14.83
N ASP A 375 -1.04 -17.74 13.91
CA ASP A 375 -0.44 -18.53 12.82
C ASP A 375 0.25 -17.61 11.80
N ILE A 376 1.46 -17.19 12.12
CA ILE A 376 2.30 -16.42 11.20
C ILE A 376 2.83 -17.38 10.13
N VAL A 377 2.50 -17.10 8.86
CA VAL A 377 3.03 -17.84 7.70
C VAL A 377 4.52 -17.50 7.56
N ALA A 378 5.38 -18.24 8.28
CA ALA A 378 6.79 -17.91 8.43
C ALA A 378 7.63 -18.50 7.28
N ASN A 379 8.46 -17.62 6.66
CA ASN A 379 9.51 -17.93 5.68
C ASN A 379 9.05 -18.54 4.35
N GLU A 380 8.09 -19.43 4.34
CA GLU A 380 7.56 -20.08 3.13
C GLU A 380 6.06 -19.84 3.03
N GLY A 381 5.60 -19.42 1.84
CA GLY A 381 4.17 -19.27 1.59
C GLY A 381 3.47 -20.62 1.53
N ARG A 382 2.15 -20.61 1.65
CA ARG A 382 1.33 -21.83 1.70
C ARG A 382 0.33 -21.87 0.54
N ASN A 383 0.23 -22.99 -0.14
CA ASN A 383 -0.90 -23.24 -1.04
C ASN A 383 -2.13 -23.55 -0.17
N CYS A 384 -3.08 -22.64 -0.18
CA CYS A 384 -4.30 -22.75 0.58
C CYS A 384 -5.41 -21.90 -0.06
N GLU A 385 -6.50 -22.55 -0.42
CA GLU A 385 -7.69 -21.86 -0.92
C GLU A 385 -8.39 -21.14 0.24
N VAL A 386 -8.61 -19.86 0.06
CA VAL A 386 -9.40 -19.02 0.96
C VAL A 386 -10.48 -18.29 0.17
N GLU A 387 -11.70 -18.25 0.71
CA GLU A 387 -12.79 -17.54 0.06
C GLU A 387 -12.73 -16.03 0.34
N TYR A 388 -12.35 -15.67 1.57
CA TYR A 388 -12.23 -14.29 2.01
C TYR A 388 -10.87 -14.04 2.64
N ALA A 389 -10.27 -12.91 2.29
CA ALA A 389 -9.08 -12.40 2.94
C ALA A 389 -9.24 -10.91 3.31
N MET A 390 -8.55 -10.49 4.36
CA MET A 390 -8.53 -9.11 4.84
C MET A 390 -7.15 -8.51 4.67
N SER A 391 -7.07 -7.22 4.31
CA SER A 391 -5.84 -6.42 4.38
C SER A 391 -6.01 -5.30 5.38
N ASN A 392 -5.08 -5.17 6.33
CA ASN A 392 -5.09 -4.15 7.38
C ASN A 392 -4.04 -3.09 7.13
N SER A 393 -4.39 -1.84 7.38
CA SER A 393 -3.44 -0.72 7.41
C SER A 393 -3.67 0.13 8.65
N LEU A 394 -2.59 0.37 9.40
CA LEU A 394 -2.58 1.18 10.61
C LEU A 394 -1.61 2.35 10.39
N GLY A 395 -2.08 3.59 10.51
CA GLY A 395 -1.30 4.78 10.16
C GLY A 395 -1.07 5.72 11.34
N PHE A 396 0.00 6.49 11.28
CA PHE A 396 0.21 7.62 12.18
C PHE A 396 -1.00 8.56 12.17
N GLY A 397 -1.30 9.17 13.32
CA GLY A 397 -2.56 9.88 13.54
C GLY A 397 -3.67 8.96 14.07
N GLY A 398 -3.38 7.65 14.27
CA GLY A 398 -4.36 6.66 14.72
C GLY A 398 -5.31 6.20 13.60
N HIS A 399 -4.93 6.38 12.34
CA HIS A 399 -5.73 5.95 11.21
C HIS A 399 -5.71 4.44 11.06
N ASN A 400 -6.88 3.80 11.07
CA ASN A 400 -7.04 2.38 10.80
C ASN A 400 -7.92 2.20 9.56
N ALA A 401 -7.54 1.29 8.68
CA ALA A 401 -8.32 0.90 7.51
C ALA A 401 -8.22 -0.61 7.28
N CYS A 402 -9.35 -1.24 6.98
CA CYS A 402 -9.45 -2.67 6.68
C CYS A 402 -10.29 -2.87 5.43
N ILE A 403 -9.82 -3.70 4.51
CA ILE A 403 -10.54 -4.07 3.30
C ILE A 403 -10.66 -5.59 3.20
N ILE A 404 -11.81 -6.09 2.73
CA ILE A 404 -12.08 -7.52 2.58
C ILE A 404 -12.28 -7.85 1.11
N ILE A 405 -11.49 -8.80 0.65
CA ILE A 405 -11.51 -9.35 -0.71
C ILE A 405 -12.16 -10.74 -0.67
N LYS A 406 -13.10 -10.96 -1.57
CA LYS A 406 -13.73 -12.26 -1.82
C LYS A 406 -13.25 -12.85 -3.13
N LYS A 407 -13.07 -14.17 -3.17
CA LYS A 407 -12.84 -14.92 -4.40
C LYS A 407 -14.04 -14.78 -5.34
N TYR A 408 -13.79 -14.48 -6.61
CA TYR A 408 -14.82 -14.34 -7.64
C TYR A 408 -15.00 -15.64 -8.43
#